data_aa11553b82e818db384c29d0a5d8ca22
#
_entry.id   aa11553b82e818db384c29d0a5d8ca22
#
_cell.length_a   1.000
_cell.length_b   1.000
_cell.length_c   1.000
_cell.angle_alpha   90.00
_cell.angle_beta   90.00
_cell.angle_gamma   90.00
#
_symmetry.space_group_name_H-M   'P 1'
#
loop_
_entity.id
_entity.type
_entity.pdbx_description
1 polymer ?
#
loop_
_entity_poly.entity_id
_entity_poly.type
_entity_poly.pdbx_seq_one_letter_code
_entity_poly.pdbx_strand_id
1 'polypeptide(L)'
;ISACLVGSEMCIRDRHETNPMLGHRGCRLAVTYPELAEMQTEAIIGSVLKLKEEGIESEPEIMVPLVSTAEEFKTLKTTIQMTAESMLEAAGVSVDYLIGTMIETPRACLIAGELAKESEFFSFGTNDLTQLTFGFSRDDAGKFIGEYINRGLLAVDPFQTLDVDGVGQLIKTAVAVSYTHLRAHETGRNL
;
A
#
# COMPACT_ATOMS: atom_id res chain seq x y z
N ILE A 1 3.55 37.93 -5.19
CA ILE A 1 2.60 36.84 -4.93
C ILE A 1 2.31 36.06 -6.23
N SER A 2 2.17 36.76 -7.38
CA SER A 2 1.86 36.15 -8.69
C SER A 2 3.03 35.26 -9.22
N ALA A 3 4.28 35.63 -8.99
CA ALA A 3 5.45 34.88 -9.48
C ALA A 3 5.61 33.50 -8.80
N CYS A 4 5.16 33.36 -7.54
CA CYS A 4 5.24 32.09 -6.80
C CYS A 4 4.17 31.09 -7.27
N LEU A 5 3.01 31.57 -7.70
CA LEU A 5 1.94 30.73 -8.26
C LEU A 5 2.30 30.20 -9.66
N VAL A 6 2.93 31.04 -10.50
CA VAL A 6 3.39 30.62 -11.84
C VAL A 6 4.48 29.54 -11.72
N GLY A 7 5.37 29.63 -10.77
CA GLY A 7 6.39 28.61 -10.51
C GLY A 7 5.79 27.27 -10.04
N SER A 8 4.77 27.31 -9.18
CA SER A 8 4.11 26.08 -8.71
C SER A 8 3.25 25.44 -9.80
N GLU A 9 2.58 26.21 -10.66
CA GLU A 9 1.83 25.68 -11.80
C GLU A 9 2.77 25.03 -12.85
N MET A 10 3.92 25.62 -13.11
CA MET A 10 4.94 25.01 -13.99
C MET A 10 5.46 23.70 -13.40
N CYS A 11 5.79 23.65 -12.10
CA CYS A 11 6.21 22.42 -11.43
C CYS A 11 5.12 21.32 -11.46
N ILE A 12 3.84 21.68 -11.38
CA ILE A 12 2.73 20.72 -11.49
C ILE A 12 2.61 20.18 -12.90
N ARG A 13 2.75 21.04 -13.93
CA ARG A 13 2.69 20.63 -15.34
C ARG A 13 3.84 19.73 -15.76
N ASP A 14 5.05 20.02 -15.29
CA ASP A 14 6.24 19.22 -15.58
C ASP A 14 6.23 17.84 -14.90
N ARG A 15 5.37 17.64 -13.90
CA ARG A 15 5.17 16.37 -13.20
C ARG A 15 3.94 15.58 -13.68
N HIS A 16 3.34 15.98 -14.79
CA HIS A 16 2.19 15.26 -15.35
C HIS A 16 2.65 13.89 -15.88
N GLU A 17 2.24 12.84 -15.19
CA GLU A 17 2.55 11.48 -15.60
C GLU A 17 1.58 11.01 -16.69
N THR A 18 2.13 10.35 -17.72
CA THR A 18 1.34 9.79 -18.83
C THR A 18 0.51 8.59 -18.38
N ASN A 19 1.00 7.86 -17.35
CA ASN A 19 0.30 6.74 -16.74
C ASN A 19 0.44 6.84 -15.20
N PRO A 20 -0.52 7.48 -14.50
CA PRO A 20 -0.44 7.70 -13.06
C PRO A 20 -0.33 6.41 -12.24
N MET A 21 -0.93 5.30 -12.69
CA MET A 21 -0.89 4.01 -11.99
C MET A 21 0.53 3.45 -11.90
N LEU A 22 1.32 3.58 -12.98
CA LEU A 22 2.70 3.11 -13.05
C LEU A 22 3.72 4.16 -12.61
N GLY A 23 3.25 5.33 -12.21
CA GLY A 23 4.06 6.50 -11.95
C GLY A 23 4.68 6.59 -10.56
N HIS A 24 5.10 7.78 -10.22
CA HIS A 24 5.79 8.13 -8.98
C HIS A 24 4.80 8.36 -7.85
N ARG A 25 4.33 7.29 -7.20
CA ARG A 25 3.33 7.30 -6.14
C ARG A 25 3.60 6.20 -5.10
N GLY A 26 2.88 6.22 -3.98
CA GLY A 26 2.96 5.20 -2.94
C GLY A 26 4.38 5.05 -2.38
N CYS A 27 4.86 3.82 -2.22
CA CYS A 27 6.20 3.57 -1.69
C CYS A 27 7.31 4.22 -2.53
N ARG A 28 7.14 4.30 -3.85
CA ARG A 28 8.12 4.94 -4.75
C ARG A 28 8.34 6.41 -4.42
N LEU A 29 7.24 7.11 -4.13
CA LEU A 29 7.27 8.51 -3.71
C LEU A 29 7.91 8.67 -2.33
N ALA A 30 7.53 7.81 -1.39
CA ALA A 30 8.06 7.84 -0.03
C ALA A 30 9.54 7.44 0.07
N VAL A 31 10.03 6.57 -0.82
CA VAL A 31 11.47 6.25 -0.94
C VAL A 31 12.25 7.44 -1.48
N THR A 32 11.68 8.19 -2.45
CA THR A 32 12.34 9.37 -3.03
C THR A 32 12.31 10.58 -2.10
N TYR A 33 11.22 10.72 -1.34
CA TYR A 33 10.97 11.81 -0.39
C TYR A 33 10.59 11.23 0.97
N PRO A 34 11.59 10.77 1.78
CA PRO A 34 11.33 10.11 3.06
C PRO A 34 10.54 10.96 4.05
N GLU A 35 10.66 12.28 3.98
CA GLU A 35 9.89 13.23 4.76
C GLU A 35 8.38 13.09 4.63
N LEU A 36 7.89 12.50 3.54
CA LEU A 36 6.46 12.19 3.38
C LEU A 36 6.03 11.04 4.28
N ALA A 37 6.86 10.00 4.41
CA ALA A 37 6.60 8.89 5.32
C ALA A 37 6.69 9.34 6.79
N GLU A 38 7.67 10.20 7.11
CA GLU A 38 7.81 10.82 8.44
C GLU A 38 6.55 11.62 8.78
N MET A 39 6.15 12.58 7.95
CA MET A 39 4.96 13.42 8.14
C MET A 39 3.68 12.59 8.31
N GLN A 40 3.48 11.55 7.49
CA GLN A 40 2.31 10.68 7.59
C GLN A 40 2.32 9.87 8.90
N THR A 41 3.48 9.38 9.31
CA THR A 41 3.65 8.65 10.58
C THR A 41 3.40 9.58 11.76
N GLU A 42 3.92 10.82 11.72
CA GLU A 42 3.66 11.84 12.74
C GLU A 42 2.16 12.13 12.87
N ALA A 43 1.44 12.22 11.76
CA ALA A 43 -0.01 12.45 11.77
C ALA A 43 -0.78 11.27 12.39
N ILE A 44 -0.39 10.03 12.09
CA ILE A 44 -1.03 8.82 12.63
C ILE A 44 -0.75 8.72 14.14
N ILE A 45 0.52 8.73 14.54
CA ILE A 45 0.92 8.58 15.95
C ILE A 45 0.43 9.77 16.77
N GLY A 46 0.49 10.99 16.24
CA GLY A 46 -0.06 12.18 16.89
C GLY A 46 -1.58 12.07 17.15
N SER A 47 -2.31 11.43 16.25
CA SER A 47 -3.74 11.15 16.45
C SER A 47 -3.96 10.11 17.54
N VAL A 48 -3.15 9.05 17.58
CA VAL A 48 -3.20 8.02 18.62
C VAL A 48 -2.89 8.62 20.01
N LEU A 49 -1.88 9.49 20.09
CA LEU A 49 -1.54 10.16 21.35
C LEU A 49 -2.71 11.02 21.88
N LYS A 50 -3.39 11.73 20.99
CA LYS A 50 -4.61 12.52 21.38
C LYS A 50 -5.74 11.62 21.86
N LEU A 51 -6.00 10.51 21.18
CA LEU A 51 -7.01 9.54 21.62
C LEU A 51 -6.67 8.98 23.00
N LYS A 52 -5.42 8.69 23.26
CA LYS A 52 -4.95 8.18 24.54
C LYS A 52 -5.13 9.22 25.67
N GLU A 53 -4.89 10.50 25.40
CA GLU A 53 -5.21 11.59 26.34
C GLU A 53 -6.71 11.66 26.68
N GLU A 54 -7.59 11.30 25.74
CA GLU A 54 -9.03 11.21 25.92
C GLU A 54 -9.48 9.89 26.57
N GLY A 55 -8.54 8.99 26.92
CA GLY A 55 -8.81 7.69 27.51
C GLY A 55 -9.31 6.64 26.51
N ILE A 56 -9.06 6.85 25.21
CA ILE A 56 -9.42 5.91 24.14
C ILE A 56 -8.18 5.13 23.74
N GLU A 57 -8.21 3.82 23.93
CA GLU A 57 -7.13 2.93 23.45
C GLU A 57 -7.31 2.68 21.94
N SER A 58 -6.18 2.73 21.23
CA SER A 58 -6.15 2.46 19.79
C SER A 58 -4.82 1.80 19.41
N GLU A 59 -4.88 0.87 18.48
CA GLU A 59 -3.74 0.13 17.93
C GLU A 59 -3.68 0.37 16.43
N PRO A 60 -2.90 1.35 15.94
CA PRO A 60 -2.87 1.66 14.52
C PRO A 60 -2.14 0.60 13.70
N GLU A 61 -2.66 0.32 12.52
CA GLU A 61 -2.03 -0.51 11.51
C GLU A 61 -1.54 0.39 10.37
N ILE A 62 -0.22 0.54 10.23
CA ILE A 62 0.40 1.40 9.22
C ILE A 62 0.75 0.55 8.00
N MET A 63 0.15 0.86 6.86
CA MET A 63 0.28 0.06 5.65
C MET A 63 1.04 0.81 4.55
N VAL A 64 2.10 0.20 4.04
CA VAL A 64 2.89 0.72 2.91
C VAL A 64 2.32 0.21 1.59
N PRO A 65 1.85 1.10 0.70
CA PRO A 65 1.25 0.70 -0.58
C PRO A 65 2.29 0.53 -1.69
N LEU A 66 1.93 -0.18 -2.76
CA LEU A 66 2.67 -0.31 -4.02
C LEU A 66 4.08 -0.90 -3.91
N VAL A 67 4.33 -1.69 -2.89
CA VAL A 67 5.61 -2.35 -2.69
C VAL A 67 5.86 -3.38 -3.79
N SER A 68 7.07 -3.37 -4.33
CA SER A 68 7.52 -4.30 -5.36
C SER A 68 8.79 -5.06 -4.97
N THR A 69 9.53 -4.60 -3.95
CA THR A 69 10.73 -5.26 -3.43
C THR A 69 10.71 -5.29 -1.90
N ALA A 70 11.36 -6.28 -1.29
CA ALA A 70 11.50 -6.33 0.16
C ALA A 70 12.33 -5.15 0.70
N GLU A 71 13.31 -4.68 -0.07
CA GLU A 71 14.16 -3.56 0.32
C GLU A 71 13.41 -2.23 0.35
N GLU A 72 12.47 -1.99 -0.59
CA GLU A 72 11.57 -0.81 -0.53
C GLU A 72 10.78 -0.82 0.78
N PHE A 73 10.15 -1.94 1.11
CA PHE A 73 9.38 -2.08 2.33
C PHE A 73 10.23 -1.88 3.58
N LYS A 74 11.38 -2.55 3.66
CA LYS A 74 12.31 -2.46 4.79
C LYS A 74 12.81 -1.03 5.02
N THR A 75 13.14 -0.31 3.95
CA THR A 75 13.58 1.08 4.04
C THR A 75 12.49 1.95 4.65
N LEU A 76 11.25 1.86 4.15
CA LEU A 76 10.14 2.66 4.68
C LEU A 76 9.72 2.23 6.08
N LYS A 77 9.73 0.91 6.37
CA LYS A 77 9.47 0.40 7.71
C LYS A 77 10.42 1.02 8.72
N THR A 78 11.71 1.11 8.40
CA THR A 78 12.71 1.73 9.28
C THR A 78 12.40 3.20 9.54
N THR A 79 12.06 3.98 8.50
CA THR A 79 11.66 5.38 8.67
C THR A 79 10.42 5.53 9.55
N ILE A 80 9.39 4.71 9.29
CA ILE A 80 8.14 4.73 10.06
C ILE A 80 8.41 4.37 11.53
N GLN A 81 9.19 3.32 11.79
CA GLN A 81 9.53 2.89 13.15
C GLN A 81 10.28 3.98 13.91
N MET A 82 11.35 4.52 13.33
CA MET A 82 12.14 5.57 13.97
C MET A 82 11.30 6.80 14.32
N THR A 83 10.41 7.21 13.41
CA THR A 83 9.52 8.36 13.64
C THR A 83 8.51 8.05 14.75
N ALA A 84 7.86 6.89 14.70
CA ALA A 84 6.87 6.48 15.70
C ALA A 84 7.50 6.35 17.09
N GLU A 85 8.63 5.65 17.20
CA GLU A 85 9.36 5.45 18.45
C GLU A 85 9.80 6.78 19.07
N SER A 86 10.34 7.71 18.25
CA SER A 86 10.73 9.04 18.70
C SER A 86 9.57 9.82 19.31
N MET A 87 8.38 9.76 18.67
CA MET A 87 7.18 10.45 19.18
C MET A 87 6.66 9.83 20.47
N LEU A 88 6.60 8.50 20.54
CA LEU A 88 6.12 7.77 21.72
C LEU A 88 7.05 7.98 22.91
N GLU A 89 8.37 7.96 22.71
CA GLU A 89 9.36 8.26 23.72
C GLU A 89 9.24 9.70 24.23
N ALA A 90 9.09 10.68 23.32
CA ALA A 90 8.91 12.08 23.70
C ALA A 90 7.64 12.30 24.52
N ALA A 91 6.57 11.56 24.24
CA ALA A 91 5.31 11.59 25.00
C ALA A 91 5.36 10.78 26.31
N GLY A 92 6.37 9.94 26.51
CA GLY A 92 6.49 9.07 27.69
C GLY A 92 5.40 7.98 27.76
N VAL A 93 4.88 7.53 26.61
CA VAL A 93 3.83 6.53 26.51
C VAL A 93 4.24 5.37 25.61
N SER A 94 3.62 4.21 25.85
CA SER A 94 3.73 3.05 24.98
C SER A 94 2.40 2.81 24.29
N VAL A 95 2.46 2.53 22.98
CA VAL A 95 1.32 2.16 22.15
C VAL A 95 1.76 1.02 21.24
N ASP A 96 0.95 -0.02 21.16
CA ASP A 96 1.16 -1.09 20.19
C ASP A 96 0.69 -0.63 18.80
N TYR A 97 1.51 -0.87 17.79
CA TYR A 97 1.19 -0.61 16.40
C TYR A 97 1.80 -1.67 15.50
N LEU A 98 1.22 -1.87 14.32
CA LEU A 98 1.72 -2.82 13.33
C LEU A 98 2.12 -2.09 12.05
N ILE A 99 3.17 -2.60 11.39
CA ILE A 99 3.59 -2.10 10.07
C ILE A 99 3.50 -3.24 9.07
N GLY A 100 2.65 -3.06 8.07
CA GLY A 100 2.40 -4.03 7.03
C GLY A 100 2.48 -3.46 5.62
N THR A 101 2.22 -4.30 4.64
CA THR A 101 2.24 -3.87 3.23
C THR A 101 0.99 -4.31 2.48
N MET A 102 0.63 -3.53 1.45
CA MET A 102 -0.37 -3.95 0.48
C MET A 102 0.27 -4.80 -0.61
N ILE A 103 -0.27 -5.99 -0.81
CA ILE A 103 0.08 -6.87 -1.94
C ILE A 103 -0.83 -6.50 -3.10
N GLU A 104 -0.32 -5.69 -4.01
CA GLU A 104 -1.10 -5.14 -5.13
C GLU A 104 -0.33 -5.07 -6.45
N THR A 105 0.91 -5.55 -6.46
CA THR A 105 1.65 -5.78 -7.69
C THR A 105 1.84 -7.28 -7.92
N PRO A 106 1.81 -7.79 -9.16
CA PRO A 106 2.10 -9.20 -9.44
C PRO A 106 3.47 -9.64 -8.88
N ARG A 107 4.46 -8.75 -8.91
CA ARG A 107 5.77 -9.03 -8.34
C ARG A 107 5.72 -9.24 -6.83
N ALA A 108 4.96 -8.42 -6.10
CA ALA A 108 4.78 -8.58 -4.65
C ALA A 108 4.13 -9.93 -4.30
N CYS A 109 3.17 -10.40 -5.11
CA CYS A 109 2.58 -11.73 -4.93
C CYS A 109 3.64 -12.85 -5.05
N LEU A 110 4.56 -12.72 -6.02
CA LEU A 110 5.60 -13.74 -6.26
C LEU A 110 6.69 -13.76 -5.18
N ILE A 111 6.98 -12.62 -4.55
CA ILE A 111 7.99 -12.49 -3.49
C ILE A 111 7.35 -12.36 -2.09
N ALA A 112 6.09 -12.72 -1.93
CA ALA A 112 5.35 -12.55 -0.68
C ALA A 112 6.05 -13.20 0.53
N GLY A 113 6.79 -14.28 0.33
CA GLY A 113 7.59 -14.91 1.38
C GLY A 113 8.76 -14.06 1.88
N GLU A 114 9.36 -13.24 1.02
CA GLU A 114 10.40 -12.29 1.43
C GLU A 114 9.78 -11.10 2.17
N LEU A 115 8.66 -10.59 1.65
CA LEU A 115 7.91 -9.51 2.28
C LEU A 115 7.37 -9.91 3.66
N ALA A 116 6.92 -11.17 3.82
CA ALA A 116 6.38 -11.67 5.08
C ALA A 116 7.41 -11.75 6.21
N LYS A 117 8.69 -11.81 5.91
CA LYS A 117 9.76 -11.78 6.93
C LYS A 117 9.92 -10.40 7.57
N GLU A 118 9.57 -9.36 6.83
CA GLU A 118 9.71 -7.96 7.24
C GLU A 118 8.39 -7.34 7.66
N SER A 119 7.25 -7.90 7.25
CA SER A 119 5.91 -7.34 7.42
C SER A 119 5.16 -8.03 8.54
N GLU A 120 4.33 -7.29 9.27
CA GLU A 120 3.51 -7.81 10.36
C GLU A 120 2.11 -8.22 9.90
N PHE A 121 1.65 -7.64 8.77
CA PHE A 121 0.40 -8.04 8.11
C PHE A 121 0.44 -7.74 6.61
N PHE A 122 -0.47 -8.39 5.88
CA PHE A 122 -0.73 -8.12 4.46
C PHE A 122 -2.17 -7.68 4.26
N SER A 123 -2.35 -6.71 3.35
CA SER A 123 -3.62 -6.40 2.72
C SER A 123 -3.51 -6.62 1.21
N PHE A 124 -4.62 -6.90 0.54
CA PHE A 124 -4.62 -7.13 -0.91
C PHE A 124 -5.33 -6.00 -1.65
N GLY A 125 -4.58 -5.26 -2.47
CA GLY A 125 -5.10 -4.19 -3.32
C GLY A 125 -5.56 -4.75 -4.67
N THR A 126 -6.78 -5.30 -4.72
CA THR A 126 -7.27 -6.00 -5.91
C THR A 126 -7.46 -5.09 -7.12
N ASN A 127 -7.67 -3.79 -6.94
CA ASN A 127 -7.79 -2.84 -8.04
C ASN A 127 -6.47 -2.72 -8.83
N ASP A 128 -5.37 -2.39 -8.14
CA ASP A 128 -4.06 -2.26 -8.78
C ASP A 128 -3.54 -3.62 -9.26
N LEU A 129 -3.78 -4.69 -8.50
CA LEU A 129 -3.40 -6.04 -8.91
C LEU A 129 -4.11 -6.46 -10.20
N THR A 130 -5.40 -6.16 -10.35
CA THR A 130 -6.17 -6.43 -11.57
C THR A 130 -5.61 -5.61 -12.74
N GLN A 131 -5.41 -4.31 -12.56
CA GLN A 131 -4.86 -3.45 -13.60
C GLN A 131 -3.51 -3.96 -14.12
N LEU A 132 -2.60 -4.31 -13.20
CA LEU A 132 -1.26 -4.77 -13.54
C LEU A 132 -1.25 -6.19 -14.14
N THR A 133 -2.15 -7.07 -13.70
CA THR A 133 -2.25 -8.44 -14.21
C THR A 133 -2.82 -8.47 -15.62
N PHE A 134 -3.87 -7.70 -15.89
CA PHE A 134 -4.44 -7.58 -17.25
C PHE A 134 -3.66 -6.61 -18.15
N GLY A 135 -2.88 -5.70 -17.59
CA GLY A 135 -2.30 -4.58 -18.32
C GLY A 135 -3.37 -3.57 -18.77
N PHE A 136 -4.52 -3.51 -18.09
CA PHE A 136 -5.60 -2.59 -18.39
C PHE A 136 -5.58 -1.40 -17.43
N SER A 137 -5.64 -0.18 -17.95
CA SER A 137 -5.94 0.98 -17.14
C SER A 137 -7.43 1.01 -16.83
N ARG A 138 -7.81 1.09 -15.55
CA ARG A 138 -9.21 1.19 -15.14
C ARG A 138 -9.92 2.40 -15.76
N ASP A 139 -9.19 3.51 -15.91
CA ASP A 139 -9.72 4.75 -16.47
C ASP A 139 -9.98 4.64 -17.98
N ASP A 140 -9.23 3.79 -18.68
CA ASP A 140 -9.36 3.56 -20.12
C ASP A 140 -10.18 2.33 -20.49
N ALA A 141 -10.30 1.37 -19.60
CA ALA A 141 -10.91 0.07 -19.85
C ALA A 141 -12.39 0.17 -20.29
N GLY A 142 -13.11 1.19 -19.84
CA GLY A 142 -14.49 1.45 -20.25
C GLY A 142 -14.67 1.62 -21.77
N LYS A 143 -13.60 1.92 -22.52
CA LYS A 143 -13.63 2.06 -23.97
C LYS A 143 -13.75 0.72 -24.72
N PHE A 144 -13.36 -0.40 -24.11
CA PHE A 144 -13.31 -1.70 -24.78
C PHE A 144 -13.89 -2.88 -23.98
N ILE A 145 -13.99 -2.81 -22.65
CA ILE A 145 -14.51 -3.93 -21.83
C ILE A 145 -15.92 -4.33 -22.25
N GLY A 146 -16.80 -3.38 -22.58
CA GLY A 146 -18.13 -3.67 -23.05
C GLY A 146 -18.15 -4.54 -24.30
N GLU A 147 -17.26 -4.26 -25.25
CA GLU A 147 -17.12 -5.04 -26.47
C GLU A 147 -16.53 -6.43 -26.20
N TYR A 148 -15.58 -6.55 -25.27
CA TYR A 148 -15.03 -7.83 -24.84
C TYR A 148 -16.09 -8.75 -24.24
N ILE A 149 -16.98 -8.20 -23.42
CA ILE A 149 -18.11 -8.93 -22.85
C ILE A 149 -19.11 -9.33 -23.94
N ASN A 150 -19.48 -8.41 -24.83
CA ASN A 150 -20.42 -8.68 -25.93
C ASN A 150 -19.93 -9.78 -26.87
N ARG A 151 -18.63 -9.88 -27.08
CA ARG A 151 -17.98 -10.93 -27.89
C ARG A 151 -17.70 -12.22 -27.12
N GLY A 152 -18.00 -12.28 -25.83
CA GLY A 152 -17.72 -13.44 -24.98
C GLY A 152 -16.22 -13.67 -24.71
N LEU A 153 -15.37 -12.63 -24.86
CA LEU A 153 -13.95 -12.69 -24.54
C LEU A 153 -13.71 -12.53 -23.03
N LEU A 154 -14.59 -11.83 -22.34
CA LEU A 154 -14.70 -11.75 -20.90
C LEU A 154 -16.12 -12.11 -20.48
N ALA A 155 -16.26 -12.91 -19.43
CA ALA A 155 -17.58 -13.23 -18.89
C ALA A 155 -18.20 -12.04 -18.14
N VAL A 156 -17.37 -11.30 -17.43
CA VAL A 156 -17.74 -10.12 -16.62
C VAL A 156 -16.60 -9.09 -16.62
N ASP A 157 -16.91 -7.89 -16.17
CA ASP A 157 -15.92 -6.84 -15.96
C ASP A 157 -14.99 -7.20 -14.79
N PRO A 158 -13.67 -7.37 -15.01
CA PRO A 158 -12.71 -7.75 -13.98
C PRO A 158 -12.50 -6.69 -12.89
N PHE A 159 -13.01 -5.46 -13.10
CA PHE A 159 -13.00 -4.40 -12.08
C PHE A 159 -14.25 -4.41 -11.19
N GLN A 160 -15.30 -5.13 -11.58
CA GLN A 160 -16.52 -5.31 -10.78
C GLN A 160 -16.52 -6.64 -10.04
N THR A 161 -15.92 -7.67 -10.62
CA THR A 161 -15.85 -9.01 -10.04
C THR A 161 -14.41 -9.50 -10.09
N LEU A 162 -13.93 -10.10 -8.98
CA LEU A 162 -12.58 -10.64 -8.90
C LEU A 162 -12.33 -11.65 -10.04
N ASP A 163 -11.28 -11.43 -10.80
CA ASP A 163 -10.72 -12.42 -11.73
C ASP A 163 -10.07 -13.56 -10.94
N VAL A 164 -10.78 -14.67 -10.82
CA VAL A 164 -10.35 -15.83 -10.03
C VAL A 164 -9.18 -16.57 -10.70
N ASP A 165 -9.13 -16.57 -12.04
CA ASP A 165 -8.18 -17.37 -12.82
C ASP A 165 -6.80 -16.71 -12.90
N GLY A 166 -6.71 -15.40 -12.97
CA GLY A 166 -5.46 -14.64 -12.99
C GLY A 166 -5.13 -14.04 -11.63
N VAL A 167 -5.87 -13.00 -11.25
CA VAL A 167 -5.65 -12.25 -9.99
C VAL A 167 -5.81 -13.16 -8.77
N GLY A 168 -6.82 -14.02 -8.77
CA GLY A 168 -7.07 -14.98 -7.70
C GLY A 168 -5.93 -15.97 -7.51
N GLN A 169 -5.25 -16.41 -8.58
CA GLN A 169 -4.10 -17.29 -8.47
C GLN A 169 -2.89 -16.57 -7.85
N LEU A 170 -2.67 -15.31 -8.20
CA LEU A 170 -1.61 -14.49 -7.58
C LEU A 170 -1.86 -14.31 -6.09
N ILE A 171 -3.12 -14.02 -5.69
CA ILE A 171 -3.50 -13.91 -4.28
C ILE A 171 -3.27 -15.24 -3.55
N LYS A 172 -3.71 -16.38 -4.12
CA LYS A 172 -3.48 -17.70 -3.54
C LYS A 172 -1.99 -17.99 -3.34
N THR A 173 -1.16 -17.64 -4.32
CA THR A 173 0.29 -17.80 -4.24
C THR A 173 0.85 -17.00 -3.08
N ALA A 174 0.48 -15.73 -2.95
CA ALA A 174 0.92 -14.87 -1.87
C ALA A 174 0.45 -15.37 -0.50
N VAL A 175 -0.81 -15.79 -0.38
CA VAL A 175 -1.37 -16.33 0.87
C VAL A 175 -0.66 -17.62 1.28
N ALA A 176 -0.44 -18.56 0.36
CA ALA A 176 0.20 -19.83 0.67
C ALA A 176 1.61 -19.67 1.26
N VAL A 177 2.36 -18.67 0.78
CA VAL A 177 3.73 -18.41 1.25
C VAL A 177 3.72 -17.57 2.53
N SER A 178 2.86 -16.58 2.64
CA SER A 178 2.74 -15.72 3.82
C SER A 178 2.22 -16.47 5.04
N TYR A 179 1.31 -17.43 4.82
CA TYR A 179 0.70 -18.23 5.90
C TYR A 179 1.71 -19.00 6.76
N THR A 180 2.85 -19.37 6.18
CA THR A 180 3.93 -20.03 6.93
C THR A 180 4.78 -19.07 7.75
N HIS A 181 4.77 -17.78 7.47
CA HIS A 181 5.61 -16.77 8.10
C HIS A 181 4.82 -15.85 9.03
N LEU A 182 3.65 -15.35 8.61
CA LEU A 182 2.82 -14.45 9.40
C LEU A 182 2.09 -15.14 10.56
N ARG A 183 1.81 -16.44 10.47
CA ARG A 183 1.20 -17.22 11.58
C ARG A 183 2.03 -17.25 12.87
N ALA A 184 3.31 -16.98 12.80
CA ALA A 184 4.14 -16.88 14.00
C ALA A 184 3.75 -15.67 14.88
N HIS A 185 3.09 -14.68 14.30
CA HIS A 185 2.62 -13.46 14.99
C HIS A 185 1.13 -13.50 15.37
N GLU A 186 0.35 -14.43 14.81
CA GLU A 186 -1.08 -14.60 15.12
C GLU A 186 -1.38 -15.37 16.44
N THR A 187 -0.40 -15.85 17.15
CA THR A 187 -0.60 -16.66 18.39
C THR A 187 -1.19 -15.90 19.58
N GLY A 188 -1.74 -14.72 19.40
CA GLY A 188 -2.38 -13.92 20.44
C GLY A 188 -3.74 -13.33 20.12
N ARG A 189 -4.23 -13.36 18.88
CA ARG A 189 -5.51 -12.75 18.49
C ARG A 189 -6.43 -13.75 17.78
N ASN A 190 -7.36 -14.17 18.52
CA ASN A 190 -8.54 -14.98 18.28
C ASN A 190 -9.10 -15.13 16.85
N LEU A 191 -9.32 -16.34 16.55
CA LEU A 191 -10.53 -16.83 15.87
C LEU A 191 -11.80 -16.48 16.62
#